data_79fd5a823ec20a12c2f76600e2327759
#
_entry.id   79fd5a823ec20a12c2f76600e2327759
#
_cell.length_a   1.000
_cell.length_b   1.000
_cell.length_c   1.000
_cell.angle_alpha   90.00
_cell.angle_beta   90.00
_cell.angle_gamma   90.00
#
_symmetry.space_group_name_H-M   'P 1'
#
loop_
_entity.id
_entity.type
_entity.pdbx_description
1 polymer ?
#
loop_
_entity_poly.entity_id
_entity_poly.type
_entity_poly.pdbx_seq_one_letter_code
_entity_poly.pdbx_strand_id
1 'polypeptide(L)'
;MLSNDIKISIIMPVYNVAEYLPKAIDSVLNQSHKNIELFLVDDGSTDSSGMICDEYASKNLCVNVIHQKNSGAHNARNNALKLASGEYVCFFDSDDYVDSNMIKDMLELAIKYNSDLVISGFYINTYYNSNDYITLNYIPYTTNDSTVENFNNKNDFRMNSYLNFDRNMFYPPWNKMYRLSYLKERNITFPITYRDDFPFVLSVIKDIENVTYTKNQYYHFLRKRSDSETQKFVENLYEKREEEHIEMLSLFSYWGLQNDKNSIEMISRRYIDRVIECIVNLFNKECKLSSNEKESMIYKYLNNDNFNKCIKNANPKKLYLKIIYSILKTKNVYLCYIMAKFINFVKKKNIKLFSVLKTNR
;
A
#
# COMPACT_ATOMS: atom_id res chain seq x y z
N MET A 1 9.76 29.79 -9.77
CA MET A 1 8.84 29.16 -10.75
C MET A 1 7.42 29.25 -10.19
N LEU A 2 6.46 29.63 -11.01
CA LEU A 2 5.06 29.51 -10.62
C LEU A 2 4.71 28.01 -10.58
N SER A 3 3.95 27.55 -9.60
CA SER A 3 3.57 26.12 -9.47
C SER A 3 2.94 25.54 -10.74
N ASN A 4 2.30 26.39 -11.55
CA ASN A 4 1.65 26.02 -12.81
C ASN A 4 2.63 25.62 -13.93
N ASP A 5 3.91 26.00 -13.83
CA ASP A 5 4.92 25.67 -14.85
C ASP A 5 5.55 24.30 -14.63
N ILE A 6 5.39 23.72 -13.46
CA ILE A 6 6.00 22.43 -13.08
C ILE A 6 5.18 21.30 -13.66
N LYS A 7 5.80 20.46 -14.49
CA LYS A 7 5.16 19.27 -15.05
C LYS A 7 5.15 18.12 -14.05
N ILE A 8 4.03 17.42 -13.97
CA ILE A 8 3.84 16.22 -13.14
C ILE A 8 3.58 15.02 -14.03
N SER A 9 4.36 13.95 -13.87
CA SER A 9 4.11 12.67 -14.52
C SER A 9 3.16 11.83 -13.65
N ILE A 10 2.13 11.26 -14.26
CA ILE A 10 1.21 10.33 -13.61
C ILE A 10 1.30 9.01 -14.34
N ILE A 11 1.54 7.91 -13.61
CA ILE A 11 1.72 6.58 -14.17
C ILE A 11 0.59 5.68 -13.65
N MET A 12 -0.16 5.10 -14.58
CA MET A 12 -1.32 4.25 -14.30
C MET A 12 -1.18 2.91 -15.06
N PRO A 13 -0.84 1.80 -14.38
CA PRO A 13 -0.87 0.49 -14.98
C PRO A 13 -2.33 0.05 -15.20
N VAL A 14 -2.61 -0.55 -16.34
CA VAL A 14 -3.96 -0.98 -16.77
C VAL A 14 -3.94 -2.46 -17.12
N TYR A 15 -4.83 -3.25 -16.50
CA TYR A 15 -5.03 -4.66 -16.86
C TYR A 15 -6.43 -5.14 -16.52
N ASN A 16 -7.27 -5.37 -17.51
CA ASN A 16 -8.64 -5.91 -17.35
C ASN A 16 -9.48 -5.12 -16.34
N VAL A 17 -9.62 -3.81 -16.54
CA VAL A 17 -10.30 -2.85 -15.63
C VAL A 17 -11.27 -1.93 -16.38
N ALA A 18 -11.79 -2.35 -17.53
CA ALA A 18 -12.63 -1.53 -18.40
C ALA A 18 -13.81 -0.85 -17.67
N GLU A 19 -14.40 -1.50 -16.65
CA GLU A 19 -15.50 -0.94 -15.85
C GLU A 19 -15.07 0.30 -15.04
N TYR A 20 -13.83 0.33 -14.54
CA TYR A 20 -13.34 1.34 -13.60
C TYR A 20 -12.50 2.42 -14.28
N LEU A 21 -11.82 2.05 -15.35
CA LEU A 21 -10.81 2.84 -16.05
C LEU A 21 -11.27 4.24 -16.46
N PRO A 22 -12.49 4.46 -17.02
CA PRO A 22 -12.93 5.81 -17.37
C PRO A 22 -12.96 6.75 -16.15
N LYS A 23 -13.49 6.30 -15.02
CA LYS A 23 -13.55 7.10 -13.80
C LYS A 23 -12.15 7.44 -13.27
N ALA A 24 -11.22 6.49 -13.33
CA ALA A 24 -9.83 6.69 -12.93
C ALA A 24 -9.16 7.76 -13.80
N ILE A 25 -9.24 7.64 -15.13
CA ILE A 25 -8.66 8.60 -16.08
C ILE A 25 -9.30 9.98 -15.92
N ASP A 26 -10.62 10.06 -15.86
CA ASP A 26 -11.34 11.33 -15.70
C ASP A 26 -10.94 12.05 -14.41
N SER A 27 -10.72 11.34 -13.31
CA SER A 27 -10.27 11.93 -12.04
C SER A 27 -8.88 12.58 -12.16
N VAL A 28 -8.01 12.06 -13.03
CA VAL A 28 -6.69 12.62 -13.35
C VAL A 28 -6.80 13.81 -14.29
N LEU A 29 -7.58 13.71 -15.36
CA LEU A 29 -7.75 14.80 -16.33
C LEU A 29 -8.47 16.02 -15.73
N ASN A 30 -9.31 15.78 -14.72
CA ASN A 30 -10.01 16.84 -13.97
C ASN A 30 -9.21 17.44 -12.81
N GLN A 31 -7.91 17.12 -12.68
CA GLN A 31 -7.06 17.78 -11.68
C GLN A 31 -6.99 19.29 -11.91
N SER A 32 -6.98 20.07 -10.82
CA SER A 32 -6.87 21.54 -10.86
C SER A 32 -5.51 22.01 -11.41
N HIS A 33 -4.45 21.24 -11.17
CA HIS A 33 -3.14 21.42 -11.82
C HIS A 33 -3.19 20.83 -13.23
N LYS A 34 -2.89 21.64 -14.26
CA LYS A 34 -3.10 21.24 -15.67
C LYS A 34 -1.82 20.81 -16.40
N ASN A 35 -0.65 21.15 -15.88
CA ASN A 35 0.61 20.74 -16.51
C ASN A 35 0.97 19.31 -16.10
N ILE A 36 0.26 18.33 -16.66
CA ILE A 36 0.43 16.92 -16.40
C ILE A 36 0.77 16.16 -17.69
N GLU A 37 1.44 15.03 -17.56
CA GLU A 37 1.49 13.95 -18.54
C GLU A 37 0.97 12.67 -17.86
N LEU A 38 0.06 11.98 -18.51
CA LEU A 38 -0.53 10.73 -18.02
C LEU A 38 -0.05 9.58 -18.89
N PHE A 39 0.62 8.60 -18.30
CA PHE A 39 0.99 7.35 -18.93
C PHE A 39 -0.03 6.27 -18.55
N LEU A 40 -0.80 5.79 -19.52
CA LEU A 40 -1.65 4.61 -19.42
C LEU A 40 -0.86 3.42 -19.96
N VAL A 41 -0.49 2.49 -19.10
CA VAL A 41 0.29 1.31 -19.54
C VAL A 41 -0.61 0.09 -19.55
N ASP A 42 -1.13 -0.24 -20.71
CA ASP A 42 -1.94 -1.44 -20.94
C ASP A 42 -1.03 -2.68 -20.92
N ASP A 43 -1.11 -3.43 -19.85
CA ASP A 43 -0.31 -4.64 -19.60
C ASP A 43 -0.94 -5.89 -20.25
N GLY A 44 -1.33 -5.77 -21.52
CA GLY A 44 -1.89 -6.86 -22.32
C GLY A 44 -3.32 -7.22 -21.90
N SER A 45 -4.19 -6.24 -21.69
CA SER A 45 -5.60 -6.46 -21.38
C SER A 45 -6.30 -7.28 -22.46
N THR A 46 -7.25 -8.14 -22.05
CA THR A 46 -8.09 -8.97 -22.91
C THR A 46 -9.54 -8.47 -22.99
N ASP A 47 -9.89 -7.48 -22.18
CA ASP A 47 -11.15 -6.75 -22.21
C ASP A 47 -11.00 -5.45 -23.05
N SER A 48 -11.96 -4.53 -22.97
CA SER A 48 -11.91 -3.25 -23.68
C SER A 48 -10.98 -2.19 -23.09
N SER A 49 -10.18 -2.51 -22.06
CA SER A 49 -9.30 -1.53 -21.39
C SER A 49 -8.31 -0.88 -22.34
N GLY A 50 -7.65 -1.66 -23.22
CA GLY A 50 -6.72 -1.13 -24.22
C GLY A 50 -7.37 -0.14 -25.18
N MET A 51 -8.57 -0.46 -25.70
CA MET A 51 -9.33 0.45 -26.57
C MET A 51 -9.73 1.74 -25.86
N ILE A 52 -10.10 1.67 -24.57
CA ILE A 52 -10.41 2.85 -23.75
C ILE A 52 -9.16 3.74 -23.63
N CYS A 53 -7.97 3.15 -23.37
CA CYS A 53 -6.73 3.92 -23.34
C CYS A 53 -6.49 4.70 -24.63
N ASP A 54 -6.64 4.05 -25.79
CA ASP A 54 -6.44 4.68 -27.10
C ASP A 54 -7.47 5.78 -27.37
N GLU A 55 -8.72 5.56 -26.97
CA GLU A 55 -9.77 6.59 -27.08
C GLU A 55 -9.43 7.85 -26.28
N TYR A 56 -8.94 7.71 -25.04
CA TYR A 56 -8.54 8.86 -24.23
C TYR A 56 -7.31 9.57 -24.81
N ALA A 57 -6.32 8.83 -25.31
CA ALA A 57 -5.13 9.41 -25.94
C ALA A 57 -5.49 10.19 -27.22
N SER A 58 -6.44 9.70 -28.02
CA SER A 58 -6.89 10.40 -29.24
C SER A 58 -7.54 11.77 -28.97
N LYS A 59 -8.08 11.97 -27.76
CA LYS A 59 -8.80 13.18 -27.36
C LYS A 59 -7.99 14.11 -26.48
N ASN A 60 -6.88 13.65 -25.88
CA ASN A 60 -6.13 14.38 -24.86
C ASN A 60 -4.62 14.29 -25.11
N LEU A 61 -3.99 15.38 -25.51
CA LEU A 61 -2.57 15.45 -25.83
C LEU A 61 -1.63 15.12 -24.67
N CYS A 62 -2.11 15.23 -23.43
CA CYS A 62 -1.32 14.87 -22.24
C CYS A 62 -1.37 13.37 -21.91
N VAL A 63 -2.17 12.56 -22.62
CA VAL A 63 -2.30 11.12 -22.42
C VAL A 63 -1.38 10.38 -23.39
N ASN A 64 -0.51 9.53 -22.80
CA ASN A 64 0.42 8.66 -23.52
C ASN A 64 0.06 7.20 -23.24
N VAL A 65 -0.14 6.40 -24.27
CA VAL A 65 -0.46 4.97 -24.12
C VAL A 65 0.77 4.12 -24.44
N ILE A 66 0.98 3.11 -23.63
CA ILE A 66 2.00 2.08 -23.85
C ILE A 66 1.29 0.73 -23.78
N HIS A 67 1.25 0.00 -24.92
CA HIS A 67 0.79 -1.37 -24.94
C HIS A 67 1.99 -2.32 -24.77
N GLN A 68 1.88 -3.26 -23.84
CA GLN A 68 2.90 -4.27 -23.62
C GLN A 68 2.28 -5.67 -23.44
N LYS A 69 3.10 -6.70 -23.62
CA LYS A 69 2.70 -8.06 -23.23
C LYS A 69 2.62 -8.11 -21.70
N ASN A 70 1.59 -8.79 -21.17
CA ASN A 70 1.40 -8.90 -19.72
C ASN A 70 2.69 -9.34 -19.02
N SER A 71 3.16 -8.50 -18.13
CA SER A 71 4.41 -8.66 -17.36
C SER A 71 4.30 -8.14 -15.93
N GLY A 72 3.09 -7.77 -15.50
CA GLY A 72 2.77 -7.31 -14.16
C GLY A 72 2.89 -5.80 -13.96
N ALA A 73 2.14 -5.29 -12.99
CA ALA A 73 2.04 -3.87 -12.69
C ALA A 73 3.41 -3.20 -12.43
N HIS A 74 4.35 -3.89 -11.79
CA HIS A 74 5.72 -3.41 -11.56
C HIS A 74 6.45 -3.07 -12.87
N ASN A 75 6.38 -3.97 -13.88
CA ASN A 75 6.99 -3.71 -15.17
C ASN A 75 6.28 -2.58 -15.93
N ALA A 76 4.94 -2.52 -15.86
CA ALA A 76 4.17 -1.43 -16.45
C ALA A 76 4.59 -0.07 -15.85
N ARG A 77 4.65 0.03 -14.52
CA ARG A 77 5.13 1.25 -13.84
C ARG A 77 6.56 1.60 -14.21
N ASN A 78 7.48 0.62 -14.24
CA ASN A 78 8.88 0.85 -14.58
C ASN A 78 9.08 1.30 -16.03
N ASN A 79 8.30 0.78 -16.97
CA ASN A 79 8.40 1.19 -18.38
C ASN A 79 7.98 2.66 -18.57
N ALA A 80 6.89 3.09 -17.95
CA ALA A 80 6.48 4.49 -17.99
C ALA A 80 7.44 5.39 -17.20
N LEU A 81 7.98 4.94 -16.06
CA LEU A 81 8.93 5.73 -15.25
C LEU A 81 10.20 6.12 -16.03
N LYS A 82 10.65 5.28 -16.96
CA LYS A 82 11.78 5.59 -17.85
C LYS A 82 11.48 6.77 -18.79
N LEU A 83 10.22 6.90 -19.21
CA LEU A 83 9.75 7.92 -20.15
C LEU A 83 9.29 9.20 -19.45
N ALA A 84 8.98 9.12 -18.16
CA ALA A 84 8.51 10.24 -17.36
C ALA A 84 9.49 11.43 -17.41
N SER A 85 8.96 12.64 -17.67
CA SER A 85 9.72 13.88 -17.84
C SER A 85 9.32 15.00 -16.87
N GLY A 86 8.33 14.76 -16.00
CA GLY A 86 7.91 15.72 -14.98
C GLY A 86 8.98 15.95 -13.90
N GLU A 87 8.84 17.01 -13.13
CA GLU A 87 9.68 17.24 -11.95
C GLU A 87 9.33 16.29 -10.81
N TYR A 88 8.05 15.94 -10.71
CA TYR A 88 7.54 14.94 -9.77
C TYR A 88 6.75 13.86 -10.51
N VAL A 89 6.62 12.68 -9.87
CA VAL A 89 5.82 11.56 -10.37
C VAL A 89 4.85 11.06 -9.32
N CYS A 90 3.65 10.68 -9.76
CA CYS A 90 2.64 9.97 -8.96
C CYS A 90 2.31 8.65 -9.64
N PHE A 91 2.02 7.61 -8.83
CA PHE A 91 1.56 6.31 -9.31
C PHE A 91 0.11 6.12 -8.86
N PHE A 92 -0.81 5.90 -9.78
CA PHE A 92 -2.22 5.67 -9.45
C PHE A 92 -2.67 4.32 -10.01
N ASP A 93 -3.57 3.65 -9.31
CA ASP A 93 -4.15 2.40 -9.80
C ASP A 93 -5.38 2.70 -10.65
N SER A 94 -5.60 1.91 -11.70
CA SER A 94 -6.62 2.15 -12.72
C SER A 94 -8.04 1.74 -12.32
N ASP A 95 -8.21 1.17 -11.13
CA ASP A 95 -9.50 0.84 -10.53
C ASP A 95 -9.90 1.78 -9.35
N ASP A 96 -9.12 2.84 -9.13
CA ASP A 96 -9.31 3.85 -8.08
C ASP A 96 -9.62 5.24 -8.66
N TYR A 97 -9.79 6.26 -7.82
CA TYR A 97 -9.92 7.66 -8.26
C TYR A 97 -9.36 8.64 -7.22
N VAL A 98 -9.13 9.88 -7.66
CA VAL A 98 -8.52 10.92 -6.84
C VAL A 98 -9.36 12.21 -6.84
N ASP A 99 -9.29 12.97 -5.76
CA ASP A 99 -9.91 14.30 -5.67
C ASP A 99 -9.17 15.31 -6.55
N SER A 100 -9.90 16.27 -7.12
CA SER A 100 -9.41 17.22 -8.13
C SER A 100 -8.27 18.13 -7.68
N ASN A 101 -8.04 18.30 -6.39
CA ASN A 101 -6.96 19.15 -5.86
C ASN A 101 -5.71 18.40 -5.41
N MET A 102 -5.69 17.05 -5.52
CA MET A 102 -4.57 16.25 -4.99
C MET A 102 -3.22 16.72 -5.52
N ILE A 103 -3.08 16.83 -6.85
CA ILE A 103 -1.81 17.18 -7.47
C ILE A 103 -1.39 18.60 -7.09
N LYS A 104 -2.30 19.57 -7.16
CA LYS A 104 -2.02 20.97 -6.82
C LYS A 104 -1.55 21.12 -5.37
N ASP A 105 -2.31 20.58 -4.42
CA ASP A 105 -2.03 20.78 -3.00
C ASP A 105 -0.73 20.07 -2.59
N MET A 106 -0.47 18.87 -3.12
CA MET A 106 0.79 18.16 -2.86
C MET A 106 1.99 18.84 -3.50
N LEU A 107 1.83 19.40 -4.71
CA LEU A 107 2.88 20.16 -5.39
C LEU A 107 3.23 21.45 -4.63
N GLU A 108 2.23 22.19 -4.14
CA GLU A 108 2.45 23.39 -3.32
C GLU A 108 3.28 23.07 -2.07
N LEU A 109 3.01 21.94 -1.43
CA LEU A 109 3.79 21.45 -0.29
C LEU A 109 5.21 21.02 -0.71
N ALA A 110 5.34 20.31 -1.83
CA ALA A 110 6.62 19.89 -2.37
C ALA A 110 7.55 21.07 -2.65
N ILE A 111 7.01 22.13 -3.25
CA ILE A 111 7.74 23.39 -3.52
C ILE A 111 8.08 24.10 -2.22
N LYS A 112 7.08 24.33 -1.36
CA LYS A 112 7.23 25.08 -0.10
C LYS A 112 8.34 24.53 0.78
N TYR A 113 8.42 23.22 0.88
CA TYR A 113 9.37 22.52 1.76
C TYR A 113 10.53 21.88 1.01
N ASN A 114 10.62 22.07 -0.31
CA ASN A 114 11.61 21.43 -1.19
C ASN A 114 11.67 19.92 -1.00
N SER A 115 10.49 19.26 -0.89
CA SER A 115 10.41 17.86 -0.49
C SER A 115 10.75 16.90 -1.63
N ASP A 116 11.45 15.82 -1.30
CA ASP A 116 11.68 14.70 -2.22
C ASP A 116 10.47 13.74 -2.24
N LEU A 117 9.68 13.76 -1.16
CA LEU A 117 8.48 12.94 -1.01
C LEU A 117 7.41 13.71 -0.25
N VAL A 118 6.21 13.80 -0.82
CA VAL A 118 5.01 14.25 -0.11
C VAL A 118 4.07 13.06 0.08
N ILE A 119 3.55 12.88 1.29
CA ILE A 119 2.65 11.77 1.65
C ILE A 119 1.33 12.35 2.15
N SER A 120 0.23 12.01 1.50
CA SER A 120 -1.12 12.40 1.93
C SER A 120 -1.86 11.28 2.65
N GLY A 121 -2.95 11.65 3.31
CA GLY A 121 -3.97 10.71 3.72
C GLY A 121 -4.75 10.14 2.53
N PHE A 122 -5.58 9.13 2.80
CA PHE A 122 -6.40 8.47 1.80
C PHE A 122 -7.66 7.86 2.40
N TYR A 123 -8.61 7.51 1.53
CA TYR A 123 -9.84 6.81 1.87
C TYR A 123 -9.78 5.35 1.39
N ILE A 124 -10.35 4.43 2.17
CA ILE A 124 -10.65 3.08 1.71
C ILE A 124 -12.16 2.91 1.68
N ASN A 125 -12.72 2.79 0.48
CA ASN A 125 -14.15 2.61 0.25
C ASN A 125 -14.43 1.10 0.09
N THR A 126 -14.94 0.46 1.13
CA THR A 126 -15.25 -0.98 1.11
C THR A 126 -16.73 -1.18 0.81
N TYR A 127 -17.02 -1.69 -0.37
CA TYR A 127 -18.38 -2.01 -0.81
C TYR A 127 -18.85 -3.33 -0.18
N TYR A 128 -20.09 -3.36 0.32
CA TYR A 128 -20.73 -4.56 0.84
C TYR A 128 -21.97 -4.97 0.03
N ASN A 129 -22.44 -4.10 -0.88
CA ASN A 129 -23.32 -4.38 -2.00
C ASN A 129 -22.96 -3.47 -3.19
N SER A 130 -23.77 -3.45 -4.27
CA SER A 130 -23.45 -2.69 -5.50
C SER A 130 -23.33 -1.19 -5.29
N ASN A 131 -24.06 -0.61 -4.32
CA ASN A 131 -24.16 0.86 -4.16
C ASN A 131 -23.70 1.34 -2.78
N ASP A 132 -23.73 0.48 -1.76
CA ASP A 132 -23.41 0.88 -0.40
C ASP A 132 -22.00 0.46 0.00
N TYR A 133 -21.27 1.39 0.60
CA TYR A 133 -19.92 1.18 1.08
C TYR A 133 -19.65 1.87 2.42
N ILE A 134 -18.58 1.42 3.06
CA ILE A 134 -18.03 2.06 4.26
C ILE A 134 -16.75 2.74 3.86
N THR A 135 -16.63 4.01 4.19
CA THR A 135 -15.38 4.76 4.03
C THR A 135 -14.56 4.71 5.32
N LEU A 136 -13.31 4.35 5.16
CA LEU A 136 -12.32 4.33 6.23
C LEU A 136 -11.25 5.37 5.93
N ASN A 137 -10.98 6.23 6.90
CA ASN A 137 -10.03 7.32 6.80
C ASN A 137 -8.64 6.86 7.27
N TYR A 138 -7.63 7.08 6.44
CA TYR A 138 -6.24 6.87 6.78
C TYR A 138 -5.50 8.20 6.66
N ILE A 139 -4.96 8.68 7.77
CA ILE A 139 -4.22 9.95 7.83
C ILE A 139 -2.83 9.72 8.41
N PRO A 140 -1.79 10.43 7.92
CA PRO A 140 -0.47 10.40 8.51
C PRO A 140 -0.49 10.82 10.00
N TYR A 141 0.44 10.28 10.75
CA TYR A 141 0.77 10.83 12.06
C TYR A 141 1.64 12.08 11.88
N THR A 142 1.34 13.11 12.63
CA THR A 142 2.14 14.32 12.75
C THR A 142 2.43 14.58 14.23
N THR A 143 3.66 14.96 14.57
CA THR A 143 4.12 15.05 15.97
C THR A 143 3.37 16.12 16.77
N ASN A 144 2.98 17.22 16.12
CA ASN A 144 2.31 18.37 16.77
C ASN A 144 0.81 18.44 16.45
N ASP A 145 0.20 17.33 16.04
CA ASP A 145 -1.19 17.26 15.56
C ASP A 145 -1.53 18.30 14.46
N SER A 146 -0.51 18.85 13.80
CA SER A 146 -0.65 19.80 12.70
C SER A 146 -1.24 19.12 11.45
N THR A 147 -1.85 19.89 10.56
CA THR A 147 -2.34 19.38 9.27
C THR A 147 -1.20 18.98 8.36
N VAL A 148 -0.06 19.67 8.47
CA VAL A 148 1.15 19.45 7.65
C VAL A 148 2.36 19.36 8.57
N GLU A 149 3.24 18.40 8.31
CA GLU A 149 4.54 18.27 8.97
C GLU A 149 5.63 17.99 7.94
N ASN A 150 6.76 18.69 8.07
CA ASN A 150 7.94 18.48 7.22
C ASN A 150 9.11 17.99 8.07
N PHE A 151 9.75 16.94 7.60
CA PHE A 151 11.04 16.45 8.06
C PHE A 151 12.10 16.83 7.01
N ASN A 152 12.99 17.74 7.35
CA ASN A 152 14.12 18.15 6.54
C ASN A 152 15.45 17.54 7.02
N ASN A 153 15.35 16.56 7.91
CA ASN A 153 16.45 15.83 8.49
C ASN A 153 16.09 14.32 8.52
N LYS A 154 16.95 13.52 7.91
CA LYS A 154 16.73 12.06 7.82
C LYS A 154 16.63 11.36 9.17
N ASN A 155 17.34 11.84 10.19
CA ASN A 155 17.31 11.20 11.51
C ASN A 155 15.96 11.44 12.20
N ASP A 156 15.42 12.65 12.12
CA ASP A 156 14.10 12.97 12.68
C ASP A 156 12.99 12.20 11.96
N PHE A 157 13.07 12.10 10.63
CA PHE A 157 12.17 11.27 9.85
C PHE A 157 12.24 9.81 10.27
N ARG A 158 13.45 9.23 10.34
CA ARG A 158 13.67 7.82 10.71
C ARG A 158 13.15 7.50 12.10
N MET A 159 13.47 8.33 13.10
CA MET A 159 13.04 8.17 14.49
C MET A 159 11.52 8.17 14.66
N ASN A 160 10.78 8.92 13.81
CA ASN A 160 9.32 9.03 13.88
C ASN A 160 8.59 8.12 12.89
N SER A 161 9.29 7.44 12.02
CA SER A 161 8.71 6.64 10.93
C SER A 161 7.81 5.49 11.43
N TYR A 162 8.13 4.88 12.59
CA TYR A 162 7.34 3.77 13.15
C TYR A 162 5.86 4.13 13.34
N LEU A 163 5.53 5.40 13.64
CA LEU A 163 4.15 5.89 13.78
C LEU A 163 3.39 5.85 12.45
N ASN A 164 4.06 6.16 11.34
CA ASN A 164 3.48 6.14 10.01
C ASN A 164 3.49 4.74 9.37
N PHE A 165 4.41 3.85 9.77
CA PHE A 165 4.28 2.41 9.50
C PHE A 165 3.01 1.84 10.14
N ASP A 166 2.69 2.19 11.38
CA ASP A 166 1.47 1.77 12.07
C ASP A 166 0.19 2.20 11.36
N ARG A 167 0.21 3.37 10.74
CA ARG A 167 -0.92 3.92 9.99
C ARG A 167 -0.97 3.45 8.54
N ASN A 168 -0.09 2.53 8.14
CA ASN A 168 0.05 2.02 6.77
C ASN A 168 0.40 3.09 5.71
N MET A 169 0.97 4.22 6.11
CA MET A 169 1.32 5.30 5.18
C MET A 169 2.43 4.91 4.20
N PHE A 170 3.30 3.97 4.57
CA PHE A 170 4.40 3.49 3.72
C PHE A 170 4.06 2.24 2.90
N TYR A 171 2.81 1.76 2.94
CA TYR A 171 2.44 0.56 2.20
C TYR A 171 2.13 0.87 0.72
N PRO A 172 1.21 1.78 0.40
CA PRO A 172 0.84 2.06 -0.98
C PRO A 172 1.78 3.09 -1.63
N PRO A 173 2.03 3.01 -2.94
CA PRO A 173 2.74 4.06 -3.68
C PRO A 173 1.84 5.24 -4.06
N TRP A 174 0.52 5.05 -4.12
CA TRP A 174 -0.43 5.95 -4.78
C TRP A 174 -0.88 7.16 -3.94
N ASN A 175 -0.65 7.20 -2.65
CA ASN A 175 -0.90 8.39 -1.80
C ASN A 175 0.33 9.31 -1.69
N LYS A 176 1.20 9.28 -2.68
CA LYS A 176 2.50 9.94 -2.64
C LYS A 176 2.82 10.68 -3.92
N MET A 177 3.56 11.77 -3.78
CA MET A 177 4.21 12.48 -4.87
C MET A 177 5.72 12.42 -4.64
N TYR A 178 6.45 11.92 -5.62
CA TYR A 178 7.89 11.66 -5.55
C TYR A 178 8.64 12.62 -6.45
N ARG A 179 9.76 13.18 -5.99
CA ARG A 179 10.66 13.93 -6.87
C ARG A 179 11.28 12.94 -7.87
N LEU A 180 11.08 13.19 -9.16
CA LEU A 180 11.50 12.25 -10.20
C LEU A 180 13.02 12.10 -10.27
N SER A 181 13.78 13.21 -10.10
CA SER A 181 15.25 13.18 -10.06
C SER A 181 15.77 12.31 -8.92
N TYR A 182 15.13 12.38 -7.73
CA TYR A 182 15.50 11.54 -6.59
C TYR A 182 15.41 10.04 -6.93
N LEU A 183 14.34 9.61 -7.62
CA LEU A 183 14.17 8.20 -8.02
C LEU A 183 15.19 7.80 -9.09
N LYS A 184 15.40 8.67 -10.12
CA LYS A 184 16.29 8.38 -11.24
C LYS A 184 17.77 8.32 -10.82
N GLU A 185 18.24 9.26 -10.04
CA GLU A 185 19.65 9.33 -9.58
C GLU A 185 20.03 8.12 -8.70
N ARG A 186 19.05 7.54 -7.98
CA ARG A 186 19.25 6.36 -7.11
C ARG A 186 18.84 5.06 -7.76
N ASN A 187 18.43 5.09 -9.04
CA ASN A 187 17.94 3.91 -9.77
C ASN A 187 16.82 3.16 -9.02
N ILE A 188 15.93 3.90 -8.34
CA ILE A 188 14.81 3.33 -7.60
C ILE A 188 13.71 2.95 -8.58
N THR A 189 13.37 1.65 -8.62
CA THR A 189 12.34 1.06 -9.48
C THR A 189 11.50 0.07 -8.71
N PHE A 190 10.33 -0.30 -9.23
CA PHE A 190 9.50 -1.35 -8.65
C PHE A 190 10.18 -2.71 -8.82
N PRO A 191 10.44 -3.46 -7.75
CA PRO A 191 11.09 -4.76 -7.85
C PRO A 191 10.12 -5.85 -8.35
N ILE A 192 10.66 -6.92 -8.91
CA ILE A 192 9.89 -8.11 -9.33
C ILE A 192 9.64 -8.99 -8.11
N THR A 193 8.66 -8.61 -7.29
CA THR A 193 8.31 -9.35 -6.08
C THR A 193 6.78 -9.39 -5.89
N TYR A 194 6.33 -10.27 -4.97
CA TYR A 194 4.96 -10.22 -4.51
C TYR A 194 4.71 -8.93 -3.72
N ARG A 195 3.68 -8.15 -4.16
CA ARG A 195 3.38 -6.83 -3.58
C ARG A 195 4.58 -5.88 -3.67
N ASP A 196 5.02 -5.66 -4.88
CA ASP A 196 6.07 -4.75 -5.32
C ASP A 196 6.00 -3.33 -4.74
N ASP A 197 4.81 -2.87 -4.38
CA ASP A 197 4.54 -1.55 -3.80
C ASP A 197 5.34 -1.30 -2.50
N PHE A 198 5.33 -2.26 -1.57
CA PHE A 198 5.96 -2.07 -0.26
C PHE A 198 7.49 -2.03 -0.35
N PRO A 199 8.19 -2.98 -1.01
CA PRO A 199 9.63 -2.89 -1.23
C PRO A 199 10.04 -1.64 -2.01
N PHE A 200 9.23 -1.21 -2.99
CA PHE A 200 9.48 0.05 -3.70
C PHE A 200 9.49 1.23 -2.72
N VAL A 201 8.44 1.38 -1.90
CA VAL A 201 8.36 2.47 -0.92
C VAL A 201 9.49 2.38 0.11
N LEU A 202 9.88 1.17 0.57
CA LEU A 202 11.02 1.00 1.46
C LEU A 202 12.32 1.49 0.83
N SER A 203 12.55 1.20 -0.46
CA SER A 203 13.74 1.68 -1.17
C SER A 203 13.76 3.20 -1.32
N VAL A 204 12.58 3.83 -1.52
CA VAL A 204 12.45 5.30 -1.56
C VAL A 204 12.82 5.92 -0.22
N ILE A 205 12.26 5.43 0.88
CA ILE A 205 12.42 6.06 2.19
C ILE A 205 13.75 5.74 2.87
N LYS A 206 14.49 4.78 2.35
CA LYS A 206 15.76 4.31 2.96
C LYS A 206 16.74 5.43 3.22
N ASP A 207 16.98 6.29 2.22
CA ASP A 207 17.97 7.36 2.26
C ASP A 207 17.38 8.75 2.03
N ILE A 208 16.07 8.87 2.15
CA ILE A 208 15.38 10.15 1.94
C ILE A 208 15.70 11.14 3.06
N GLU A 209 15.83 12.41 2.69
CA GLU A 209 16.15 13.47 3.64
C GLU A 209 15.01 14.43 3.88
N ASN A 210 14.19 14.69 2.87
CA ASN A 210 13.14 15.70 2.95
C ASN A 210 11.75 15.12 2.63
N VAL A 211 10.94 14.95 3.66
CA VAL A 211 9.62 14.32 3.58
C VAL A 211 8.57 15.23 4.19
N THR A 212 7.50 15.47 3.45
CA THR A 212 6.34 16.20 3.96
C THR A 212 5.13 15.29 4.08
N TYR A 213 4.45 15.35 5.22
CA TYR A 213 3.16 14.73 5.45
C TYR A 213 2.04 15.77 5.41
N THR A 214 0.89 15.40 4.84
CA THR A 214 -0.37 16.14 4.99
C THR A 214 -1.50 15.22 5.44
N LYS A 215 -2.31 15.67 6.41
CA LYS A 215 -3.52 14.95 6.85
C LYS A 215 -4.65 15.04 5.84
N ASN A 216 -4.55 15.91 4.84
CA ASN A 216 -5.53 15.96 3.77
C ASN A 216 -5.61 14.61 3.05
N GLN A 217 -6.81 14.21 2.71
CA GLN A 217 -7.09 12.93 2.07
C GLN A 217 -7.60 13.21 0.67
N TYR A 218 -7.05 12.53 -0.33
CA TYR A 218 -7.38 12.77 -1.74
C TYR A 218 -7.60 11.50 -2.54
N TYR A 219 -6.98 10.40 -2.14
CA TYR A 219 -6.99 9.15 -2.88
C TYR A 219 -8.09 8.23 -2.35
N HIS A 220 -8.92 7.68 -3.26
CA HIS A 220 -10.03 6.79 -2.95
C HIS A 220 -9.72 5.37 -3.43
N PHE A 221 -9.21 4.54 -2.55
CA PHE A 221 -8.99 3.12 -2.82
C PHE A 221 -10.32 2.35 -2.75
N LEU A 222 -10.71 1.70 -3.86
CA LEU A 222 -11.98 0.99 -3.98
C LEU A 222 -11.83 -0.51 -3.71
N ARG A 223 -12.54 -1.02 -2.70
CA ARG A 223 -12.66 -2.46 -2.42
C ARG A 223 -14.02 -2.99 -2.87
N LYS A 224 -14.26 -2.99 -4.18
CA LYS A 224 -15.52 -3.46 -4.77
C LYS A 224 -15.38 -4.82 -5.45
N ARG A 225 -14.24 -5.10 -6.06
CA ARG A 225 -14.01 -6.28 -6.89
C ARG A 225 -13.91 -7.54 -6.06
N SER A 226 -14.74 -8.55 -6.38
CA SER A 226 -14.67 -9.89 -5.77
C SER A 226 -13.43 -10.67 -6.21
N ASP A 227 -12.86 -10.31 -7.35
CA ASP A 227 -11.69 -10.92 -7.99
C ASP A 227 -10.37 -10.20 -7.69
N SER A 228 -10.40 -9.16 -6.81
CA SER A 228 -9.19 -8.45 -6.42
C SER A 228 -8.17 -9.39 -5.78
N GLU A 229 -6.89 -9.18 -6.06
CA GLU A 229 -5.77 -9.99 -5.52
C GLU A 229 -5.80 -10.09 -3.99
N THR A 230 -6.31 -9.07 -3.31
CA THR A 230 -6.40 -9.06 -1.84
C THR A 230 -7.43 -10.04 -1.25
N GLN A 231 -8.31 -10.63 -2.09
CA GLN A 231 -9.34 -11.58 -1.66
C GLN A 231 -9.05 -13.03 -2.07
N LYS A 232 -8.12 -13.25 -3.01
CA LYS A 232 -7.73 -14.58 -3.47
C LYS A 232 -6.91 -15.32 -2.41
N PHE A 233 -6.90 -16.66 -2.52
CA PHE A 233 -5.93 -17.48 -1.82
C PHE A 233 -4.53 -17.15 -2.35
N VAL A 234 -3.60 -16.92 -1.46
CA VAL A 234 -2.21 -16.66 -1.84
C VAL A 234 -1.37 -17.85 -1.41
N GLU A 235 -0.82 -18.52 -2.40
CA GLU A 235 0.16 -19.60 -2.18
C GLU A 235 1.45 -19.02 -1.62
N ASN A 236 2.09 -19.74 -0.71
CA ASN A 236 3.35 -19.34 -0.07
C ASN A 236 3.28 -17.95 0.60
N LEU A 237 2.08 -17.56 1.11
CA LEU A 237 1.90 -16.26 1.75
C LEU A 237 2.84 -16.08 2.95
N TYR A 238 3.09 -17.16 3.69
CA TYR A 238 3.93 -17.08 4.89
C TYR A 238 5.37 -16.74 4.53
N GLU A 239 5.94 -17.41 3.54
CA GLU A 239 7.29 -17.16 3.05
C GLU A 239 7.45 -15.70 2.57
N LYS A 240 6.47 -15.20 1.84
CA LYS A 240 6.41 -13.78 1.39
C LYS A 240 6.33 -12.79 2.55
N ARG A 241 5.68 -13.17 3.66
CA ARG A 241 5.60 -12.33 4.87
C ARG A 241 6.88 -12.38 5.71
N GLU A 242 7.59 -13.50 5.68
CA GLU A 242 8.94 -13.59 6.25
C GLU A 242 9.91 -12.66 5.51
N GLU A 243 9.87 -12.64 4.17
CA GLU A 243 10.67 -11.73 3.35
C GLU A 243 10.37 -10.26 3.70
N GLU A 244 9.08 -9.86 3.74
CA GLU A 244 8.65 -8.51 4.17
C GLU A 244 9.20 -8.15 5.55
N HIS A 245 9.19 -9.10 6.48
CA HIS A 245 9.70 -8.89 7.84
C HIS A 245 11.22 -8.68 7.86
N ILE A 246 11.95 -9.48 7.08
CA ILE A 246 13.41 -9.35 6.95
C ILE A 246 13.80 -8.00 6.33
N GLU A 247 13.07 -7.55 5.31
CA GLU A 247 13.27 -6.23 4.71
C GLU A 247 13.07 -5.11 5.72
N MET A 248 12.01 -5.18 6.54
CA MET A 248 11.80 -4.21 7.61
C MET A 248 12.92 -4.22 8.65
N LEU A 249 13.34 -5.40 9.13
CA LEU A 249 14.45 -5.50 10.07
C LEU A 249 15.74 -4.91 9.48
N SER A 250 16.01 -5.18 8.21
CA SER A 250 17.17 -4.66 7.48
C SER A 250 17.13 -3.14 7.37
N LEU A 251 15.98 -2.56 7.06
CA LEU A 251 15.80 -1.11 6.98
C LEU A 251 16.04 -0.43 8.33
N PHE A 252 15.42 -0.93 9.39
CA PHE A 252 15.56 -0.35 10.73
C PHE A 252 16.97 -0.57 11.31
N SER A 253 17.64 -1.68 10.98
CA SER A 253 19.06 -1.89 11.28
C SER A 253 19.96 -0.90 10.54
N TYR A 254 19.71 -0.69 9.24
CA TYR A 254 20.41 0.32 8.43
C TYR A 254 20.26 1.74 9.01
N TRP A 255 19.09 2.04 9.57
CA TRP A 255 18.85 3.31 10.25
C TRP A 255 19.45 3.42 11.65
N GLY A 256 20.03 2.34 12.20
CA GLY A 256 20.56 2.30 13.57
C GLY A 256 19.47 2.16 14.64
N LEU A 257 18.23 1.78 14.24
CA LEU A 257 17.06 1.71 15.11
C LEU A 257 16.72 0.27 15.57
N GLN A 258 17.62 -0.69 15.36
CA GLN A 258 17.42 -2.10 15.74
C GLN A 258 17.20 -2.33 17.23
N ASN A 259 17.58 -1.37 18.09
CA ASN A 259 17.40 -1.41 19.55
C ASN A 259 16.38 -0.39 20.07
N ASP A 260 15.74 0.40 19.15
CA ASP A 260 14.69 1.32 19.57
C ASP A 260 13.41 0.57 19.95
N LYS A 261 12.92 0.80 21.17
CA LYS A 261 11.78 0.07 21.74
C LYS A 261 10.49 0.25 20.95
N ASN A 262 10.23 1.45 20.44
CA ASN A 262 9.03 1.75 19.67
C ASN A 262 9.06 1.06 18.31
N SER A 263 10.22 1.08 17.64
CA SER A 263 10.45 0.40 16.37
C SER A 263 10.33 -1.12 16.52
N ILE A 264 10.95 -1.70 17.56
CA ILE A 264 10.85 -3.13 17.86
C ILE A 264 9.40 -3.54 18.11
N GLU A 265 8.66 -2.78 18.91
CA GLU A 265 7.24 -3.06 19.20
C GLU A 265 6.42 -3.01 17.90
N MET A 266 6.57 -1.95 17.11
CA MET A 266 5.85 -1.77 15.87
C MET A 266 6.14 -2.91 14.87
N ILE A 267 7.41 -3.22 14.63
CA ILE A 267 7.82 -4.30 13.71
C ILE A 267 7.27 -5.65 14.21
N SER A 268 7.39 -5.92 15.50
CA SER A 268 6.92 -7.16 16.11
C SER A 268 5.41 -7.31 15.99
N ARG A 269 4.65 -6.27 16.27
CA ARG A 269 3.19 -6.28 16.17
C ARG A 269 2.74 -6.47 14.72
N ARG A 270 3.37 -5.78 13.75
CA ARG A 270 3.09 -5.97 12.33
C ARG A 270 3.36 -7.41 11.89
N TYR A 271 4.47 -7.98 12.30
CA TYR A 271 4.79 -9.37 11.97
C TYR A 271 3.74 -10.35 12.53
N ILE A 272 3.34 -10.21 13.80
CA ILE A 272 2.29 -11.08 14.38
C ILE A 272 0.96 -10.90 13.64
N ASP A 273 0.59 -9.69 13.24
CA ASP A 273 -0.60 -9.44 12.42
C ASP A 273 -0.52 -10.15 11.05
N ARG A 274 0.69 -10.22 10.45
CA ARG A 274 0.92 -10.97 9.21
C ARG A 274 0.84 -12.49 9.41
N VAL A 275 1.33 -13.00 10.52
CA VAL A 275 1.17 -14.43 10.87
C VAL A 275 -0.30 -14.78 11.02
N ILE A 276 -1.11 -13.93 11.67
CA ILE A 276 -2.57 -14.12 11.75
C ILE A 276 -3.18 -14.15 10.35
N GLU A 277 -2.77 -13.23 9.46
CA GLU A 277 -3.22 -13.22 8.06
C GLU A 277 -2.88 -14.55 7.35
N CYS A 278 -1.66 -15.07 7.53
CA CYS A 278 -1.24 -16.34 6.95
C CYS A 278 -2.07 -17.52 7.47
N ILE A 279 -2.32 -17.58 8.78
CA ILE A 279 -3.17 -18.62 9.37
C ILE A 279 -4.60 -18.54 8.80
N VAL A 280 -5.17 -17.35 8.71
CA VAL A 280 -6.53 -17.14 8.14
C VAL A 280 -6.58 -17.48 6.66
N ASN A 281 -5.52 -17.23 5.88
CA ASN A 281 -5.42 -17.57 4.46
C ASN A 281 -5.58 -19.07 4.21
N LEU A 282 -5.13 -19.94 5.12
CA LEU A 282 -5.32 -21.40 5.04
C LEU A 282 -6.82 -21.81 5.04
N PHE A 283 -7.71 -20.93 5.47
CA PHE A 283 -9.17 -21.14 5.50
C PHE A 283 -9.90 -20.44 4.35
N ASN A 284 -9.18 -19.90 3.37
CA ASN A 284 -9.78 -19.41 2.13
C ASN A 284 -10.44 -20.58 1.38
N LYS A 285 -11.55 -20.30 0.69
CA LYS A 285 -12.30 -21.31 -0.10
C LYS A 285 -11.46 -21.99 -1.19
N GLU A 286 -10.44 -21.29 -1.69
CA GLU A 286 -9.54 -21.77 -2.74
C GLU A 286 -8.37 -22.62 -2.20
N CYS A 287 -8.17 -22.66 -0.88
CA CYS A 287 -7.13 -23.47 -0.25
C CYS A 287 -7.51 -24.95 -0.25
N LYS A 288 -6.76 -25.76 -0.96
CA LYS A 288 -7.00 -27.21 -1.13
C LYS A 288 -6.36 -28.08 -0.04
N LEU A 289 -5.66 -27.51 0.93
CA LEU A 289 -5.00 -28.25 2.00
C LEU A 289 -6.02 -28.96 2.90
N SER A 290 -5.72 -30.21 3.28
CA SER A 290 -6.44 -30.97 4.29
C SER A 290 -6.32 -30.33 5.69
N SER A 291 -7.15 -30.78 6.64
CA SER A 291 -7.08 -30.30 8.03
C SER A 291 -5.71 -30.55 8.66
N ASN A 292 -5.14 -31.73 8.46
CA ASN A 292 -3.84 -32.12 9.01
C ASN A 292 -2.70 -31.26 8.41
N GLU A 293 -2.75 -30.98 7.11
CA GLU A 293 -1.76 -30.09 6.47
C GLU A 293 -1.87 -28.66 7.00
N LYS A 294 -3.08 -28.13 7.20
CA LYS A 294 -3.30 -26.82 7.82
C LYS A 294 -2.75 -26.75 9.24
N GLU A 295 -2.97 -27.78 10.04
CA GLU A 295 -2.41 -27.88 11.39
C GLU A 295 -0.89 -27.92 11.38
N SER A 296 -0.28 -28.68 10.46
CA SER A 296 1.17 -28.72 10.26
C SER A 296 1.75 -27.34 9.89
N MET A 297 1.06 -26.61 8.99
CA MET A 297 1.47 -25.26 8.63
C MET A 297 1.35 -24.29 9.81
N ILE A 298 0.25 -24.34 10.57
CA ILE A 298 0.08 -23.51 11.77
C ILE A 298 1.20 -23.81 12.77
N TYR A 299 1.51 -25.09 13.01
CA TYR A 299 2.62 -25.49 13.89
C TYR A 299 3.95 -24.89 13.42
N LYS A 300 4.28 -24.98 12.12
CA LYS A 300 5.47 -24.37 11.52
C LYS A 300 5.54 -22.87 11.80
N TYR A 301 4.44 -22.13 11.59
CA TYR A 301 4.40 -20.67 11.78
C TYR A 301 4.61 -20.27 13.24
N LEU A 302 4.00 -20.97 14.19
CA LEU A 302 4.07 -20.68 15.63
C LEU A 302 5.41 -21.08 16.26
N ASN A 303 6.20 -21.94 15.61
CA ASN A 303 7.51 -22.36 16.10
C ASN A 303 8.70 -21.72 15.37
N ASN A 304 8.43 -20.79 14.46
CA ASN A 304 9.47 -19.98 13.81
C ASN A 304 10.17 -19.05 14.82
N ASP A 305 11.45 -18.81 14.64
CA ASP A 305 12.27 -17.97 15.53
C ASP A 305 11.81 -16.50 15.53
N ASN A 306 11.42 -15.96 14.35
CA ASN A 306 10.89 -14.61 14.25
C ASN A 306 9.58 -14.48 15.01
N PHE A 307 8.68 -15.50 14.92
CA PHE A 307 7.46 -15.52 15.72
C PHE A 307 7.78 -15.47 17.22
N ASN A 308 8.70 -16.31 17.67
CA ASN A 308 9.10 -16.41 19.08
C ASN A 308 9.69 -15.11 19.65
N LYS A 309 10.43 -14.37 18.83
CA LYS A 309 10.96 -13.05 19.18
C LYS A 309 9.86 -11.98 19.18
N CYS A 310 9.06 -11.93 18.12
CA CYS A 310 8.07 -10.89 17.94
C CYS A 310 6.89 -10.98 18.91
N ILE A 311 6.39 -12.19 19.22
CA ILE A 311 5.24 -12.35 20.13
C ILE A 311 5.50 -11.86 21.56
N LYS A 312 6.77 -11.77 21.98
CA LYS A 312 7.18 -11.23 23.27
C LYS A 312 7.13 -9.71 23.30
N ASN A 313 7.45 -9.05 22.19
CA ASN A 313 7.58 -7.61 22.08
C ASN A 313 6.29 -6.93 21.56
N ALA A 314 5.45 -7.67 20.87
CA ALA A 314 4.23 -7.14 20.29
C ALA A 314 3.16 -6.83 21.35
N ASN A 315 2.66 -5.59 21.36
CA ASN A 315 1.64 -5.13 22.29
C ASN A 315 0.36 -4.68 21.55
N PRO A 316 -0.64 -5.56 21.38
CA PRO A 316 -1.87 -5.21 20.68
C PRO A 316 -2.71 -4.21 21.45
N LYS A 317 -3.13 -3.12 20.79
CA LYS A 317 -3.88 -2.03 21.42
C LYS A 317 -5.34 -2.37 21.72
N LYS A 318 -5.96 -3.27 20.95
CA LYS A 318 -7.39 -3.59 21.04
C LYS A 318 -7.69 -4.88 21.79
N LEU A 319 -8.83 -4.91 22.47
CA LEU A 319 -9.25 -6.05 23.28
C LEU A 319 -9.33 -7.36 22.45
N TYR A 320 -9.96 -7.34 21.27
CA TYR A 320 -10.05 -8.54 20.44
C TYR A 320 -8.69 -9.03 19.95
N LEU A 321 -7.75 -8.11 19.65
CA LEU A 321 -6.38 -8.49 19.31
C LEU A 321 -5.66 -9.06 20.53
N LYS A 322 -5.87 -8.52 21.74
CA LYS A 322 -5.30 -9.09 22.97
C LYS A 322 -5.72 -10.54 23.16
N ILE A 323 -7.00 -10.85 22.88
CA ILE A 323 -7.50 -12.24 22.94
C ILE A 323 -6.79 -13.10 21.90
N ILE A 324 -6.71 -12.66 20.64
CA ILE A 324 -6.03 -13.40 19.56
C ILE A 324 -4.56 -13.64 19.91
N TYR A 325 -3.86 -12.62 20.41
CA TYR A 325 -2.45 -12.75 20.81
C TYR A 325 -2.27 -13.70 22.02
N SER A 326 -3.22 -13.70 22.95
CA SER A 326 -3.20 -14.68 24.06
C SER A 326 -3.32 -16.12 23.55
N ILE A 327 -4.18 -16.36 22.56
CA ILE A 327 -4.29 -17.68 21.92
C ILE A 327 -2.97 -18.05 21.21
N LEU A 328 -2.39 -17.12 20.43
CA LEU A 328 -1.13 -17.37 19.74
C LEU A 328 0.03 -17.66 20.70
N LYS A 329 0.09 -16.97 21.85
CA LYS A 329 1.09 -17.20 22.92
C LYS A 329 1.05 -18.62 23.49
N THR A 330 -0.10 -19.27 23.49
CA THR A 330 -0.19 -20.69 23.94
C THR A 330 0.50 -21.65 22.98
N LYS A 331 0.71 -21.26 21.74
CA LYS A 331 1.18 -22.12 20.63
C LYS A 331 0.32 -23.37 20.41
N ASN A 332 -0.89 -23.39 20.96
CA ASN A 332 -1.81 -24.49 20.76
C ASN A 332 -2.39 -24.44 19.35
N VAL A 333 -1.98 -25.37 18.49
CA VAL A 333 -2.37 -25.45 17.07
C VAL A 333 -3.89 -25.53 16.92
N TYR A 334 -4.55 -26.33 17.75
CA TYR A 334 -6.01 -26.52 17.69
C TYR A 334 -6.78 -25.24 18.02
N LEU A 335 -6.36 -24.50 19.07
CA LEU A 335 -6.97 -23.20 19.40
C LEU A 335 -6.76 -22.18 18.28
N CYS A 336 -5.57 -22.13 17.67
CA CYS A 336 -5.27 -21.25 16.54
C CYS A 336 -6.07 -21.64 15.29
N TYR A 337 -6.29 -22.94 15.05
CA TYR A 337 -7.13 -23.45 13.97
C TYR A 337 -8.59 -22.97 14.13
N ILE A 338 -9.18 -23.14 15.32
CA ILE A 338 -10.56 -22.71 15.61
C ILE A 338 -10.68 -21.18 15.48
N MET A 339 -9.74 -20.44 16.04
CA MET A 339 -9.69 -18.98 15.96
C MET A 339 -9.69 -18.51 14.49
N ALA A 340 -8.84 -19.08 13.64
CA ALA A 340 -8.75 -18.69 12.24
C ALA A 340 -10.03 -19.02 11.46
N LYS A 341 -10.63 -20.19 11.72
CA LYS A 341 -11.92 -20.59 11.15
C LYS A 341 -13.04 -19.62 11.55
N PHE A 342 -13.05 -19.18 12.81
CA PHE A 342 -13.99 -18.17 13.30
C PHE A 342 -13.77 -16.80 12.64
N ILE A 343 -12.52 -16.31 12.56
CA ILE A 343 -12.22 -15.05 11.89
C ILE A 343 -12.67 -15.07 10.43
N ASN A 344 -12.39 -16.18 9.71
CA ASN A 344 -12.82 -16.33 8.32
C ASN A 344 -14.36 -16.37 8.18
N PHE A 345 -15.06 -16.99 9.11
CA PHE A 345 -16.52 -17.00 9.17
C PHE A 345 -17.10 -15.59 9.37
N VAL A 346 -16.57 -14.82 10.33
CA VAL A 346 -16.98 -13.42 10.57
C VAL A 346 -16.69 -12.54 9.34
N LYS A 347 -15.51 -12.70 8.71
CA LYS A 347 -15.16 -11.99 7.48
C LYS A 347 -16.17 -12.22 6.35
N LYS A 348 -16.68 -13.46 6.22
CA LYS A 348 -17.65 -13.81 5.17
C LYS A 348 -19.08 -13.32 5.47
N LYS A 349 -19.54 -13.45 6.72
CA LYS A 349 -20.93 -13.14 7.09
C LYS A 349 -21.18 -11.66 7.40
N ASN A 350 -20.18 -10.92 7.83
CA ASN A 350 -20.36 -9.52 8.22
C ASN A 350 -19.16 -8.66 7.81
N ILE A 351 -19.09 -8.37 6.51
CA ILE A 351 -18.04 -7.51 5.91
C ILE A 351 -17.98 -6.17 6.62
N LYS A 352 -19.15 -5.60 7.00
CA LYS A 352 -19.25 -4.32 7.69
C LYS A 352 -18.53 -4.36 9.05
N LEU A 353 -18.86 -5.33 9.89
CA LEU A 353 -18.23 -5.51 11.19
C LEU A 353 -16.71 -5.76 11.05
N PHE A 354 -16.34 -6.62 10.11
CA PHE A 354 -14.92 -6.94 9.88
C PHE A 354 -14.11 -5.72 9.42
N SER A 355 -14.68 -4.90 8.52
CA SER A 355 -14.04 -3.66 8.05
C SER A 355 -13.85 -2.67 9.19
N VAL A 356 -14.86 -2.43 10.02
CA VAL A 356 -14.77 -1.57 11.20
C VAL A 356 -13.74 -2.08 12.23
N LEU A 357 -13.67 -3.38 12.46
CA LEU A 357 -12.66 -3.98 13.34
C LEU A 357 -11.24 -3.81 12.80
N LYS A 358 -11.07 -3.87 11.47
CA LYS A 358 -9.76 -3.72 10.82
C LYS A 358 -9.24 -2.28 10.80
N THR A 359 -10.12 -1.28 10.76
CA THR A 359 -9.75 0.15 10.64
C THR A 359 -9.09 0.72 11.86
N ASN A 360 -9.43 0.21 12.93
CA ASN A 360 -8.97 0.72 14.21
C ASN A 360 -7.70 -0.03 14.71
N ARG A 361 -6.86 -0.57 13.82
CA ARG A 361 -5.56 -1.22 14.15
C ARG A 361 -4.50 -0.22 14.54
#